data_9c2cdf0eb67b806cdbe8a22d85be65d5
#
_entry.id   9c2cdf0eb67b806cdbe8a22d85be65d5
#
_cell.length_a   1.000
_cell.length_b   1.000
_cell.length_c   1.000
_cell.angle_alpha   90.00
_cell.angle_beta   90.00
_cell.angle_gamma   90.00
#
_symmetry.space_group_name_H-M   'P 1'
#
loop_
_entity.id
_entity.type
_entity.pdbx_description
1 polymer ?
#
loop_
_entity_poly.entity_id
_entity_poly.type
_entity_poly.pdbx_seq_one_letter_code
_entity_poly.pdbx_strand_id
1 'polypeptide(L)'
;MPDTRRSFLRTSALIAGTALAGARMTRSAAAAPLEIPPTAQQPGRPIPATGYGVPSKFENHVARRRTEVFVNRQNWSDWSMTPLQHQHGIVTPNGLIFERHHAGIPDIDPATHKLVIHGMVKQPLVFSMDDLLRYPSVSKFYFMECSGNTLADWTKAASTTVQQTHGLLSCAQWTGVPVSWLLDEAGVAPDARWVLFEGADGSNHTRSIPLNKVMDDVLLVYPQNGEMLRPEQGYPLRAFIPGWEGNVSVKWLRRIKVADQPWHFRSETARYTDPMPDGKWRQFSFVMECKSVITRPSGGMKLDRPGFHEIQGFAWSGRGRVTAVDVSVDGGKNWQPATLEEPVIDKCLARFRYRWNWDGRPAVIASRAVDSTGYVQPTVQDIMKSRAIAGFVQHHNGVFPWSVSAGGEVRNAIA
;
A
#
# COMPACT_ATOMS: atom_id res chain seq x y z
N MET A 1 -24.74 -44.37 4.54
CA MET A 1 -24.17 -43.28 5.32
C MET A 1 -25.01 -42.02 5.19
N PRO A 2 -25.83 -41.72 6.18
CA PRO A 2 -26.21 -40.32 6.42
C PRO A 2 -26.16 -40.10 7.93
N ASP A 3 -25.41 -39.07 8.42
CA ASP A 3 -25.71 -38.42 9.71
C ASP A 3 -24.59 -37.48 10.17
N THR A 4 -24.10 -36.65 9.27
CA THR A 4 -23.08 -35.64 9.66
C THR A 4 -23.66 -34.23 9.88
N ARG A 5 -24.90 -33.95 9.54
CA ARG A 5 -25.51 -32.61 9.72
C ARG A 5 -26.25 -32.43 11.07
N ARG A 6 -26.66 -33.51 11.72
CA ARG A 6 -27.33 -33.43 13.03
C ARG A 6 -26.41 -33.40 14.24
N SER A 7 -25.18 -33.90 14.11
CA SER A 7 -24.19 -33.82 15.19
C SER A 7 -23.57 -32.44 15.36
N PHE A 8 -23.44 -31.66 14.28
CA PHE A 8 -22.87 -30.30 14.31
C PHE A 8 -23.74 -29.32 15.13
N LEU A 9 -25.05 -29.44 15.03
CA LEU A 9 -25.99 -28.57 15.75
C LEU A 9 -26.16 -28.94 17.25
N ARG A 10 -25.80 -30.15 17.67
CA ARG A 10 -25.84 -30.55 19.08
C ARG A 10 -24.60 -30.18 19.87
N THR A 11 -23.45 -30.07 19.23
CA THR A 11 -22.19 -29.69 19.89
C THR A 11 -22.08 -28.18 20.05
N SER A 12 -22.77 -27.37 19.23
CA SER A 12 -22.80 -25.92 19.36
C SER A 12 -23.67 -25.41 20.51
N ALA A 13 -24.56 -26.22 21.04
CA ALA A 13 -25.44 -25.82 22.12
C ALA A 13 -24.85 -26.00 23.55
N LEU A 14 -23.73 -26.70 23.69
CA LEU A 14 -23.10 -26.97 24.98
C LEU A 14 -21.91 -26.09 25.34
N ILE A 15 -21.40 -25.27 24.40
CA ILE A 15 -20.32 -24.32 24.65
C ILE A 15 -20.86 -22.89 24.93
N ALA A 16 -22.16 -22.65 24.79
CA ALA A 16 -22.81 -21.37 25.05
C ALA A 16 -23.11 -21.10 26.53
N GLY A 17 -22.76 -22.02 27.43
CA GLY A 17 -23.21 -21.99 28.82
C GLY A 17 -22.33 -21.25 29.85
N THR A 18 -21.10 -20.81 29.53
CA THR A 18 -20.18 -20.25 30.54
C THR A 18 -19.49 -18.94 30.16
N ALA A 19 -19.93 -18.22 29.13
CA ALA A 19 -19.34 -16.92 28.75
C ALA A 19 -20.34 -15.74 28.81
N LEU A 20 -21.44 -15.85 29.59
CA LEU A 20 -22.50 -14.85 29.68
C LEU A 20 -22.52 -14.12 31.00
N ALA A 21 -21.36 -13.69 31.52
CA ALA A 21 -21.27 -12.73 32.60
C ALA A 21 -20.41 -11.52 32.17
N GLY A 22 -21.01 -10.57 31.43
CA GLY A 22 -20.31 -9.32 31.17
C GLY A 22 -20.69 -8.49 29.95
N ALA A 23 -21.61 -8.91 29.12
CA ALA A 23 -22.09 -8.07 28.01
C ALA A 23 -23.58 -7.80 28.12
N ARG A 24 -24.00 -6.86 28.94
CA ARG A 24 -25.33 -6.24 28.83
C ARG A 24 -25.35 -5.32 27.60
N MET A 25 -25.38 -5.92 26.41
CA MET A 25 -25.98 -5.31 25.21
C MET A 25 -27.42 -5.83 25.12
N THR A 26 -28.30 -5.40 25.99
CA THR A 26 -29.72 -5.59 25.78
C THR A 26 -30.42 -4.27 26.01
N ARG A 27 -30.56 -3.48 24.93
CA ARG A 27 -31.88 -2.93 24.73
C ARG A 27 -32.72 -4.11 24.28
N SER A 28 -33.53 -4.68 25.15
CA SER A 28 -34.73 -5.42 24.78
C SER A 28 -35.59 -4.40 24.02
N ALA A 29 -35.43 -4.33 22.71
CA ALA A 29 -36.46 -3.77 21.86
C ALA A 29 -37.59 -4.79 21.96
N ALA A 30 -38.65 -4.49 22.74
CA ALA A 30 -39.94 -5.10 22.45
C ALA A 30 -40.11 -5.04 20.94
N ALA A 31 -40.41 -6.18 20.32
CA ALA A 31 -40.57 -6.26 18.88
C ALA A 31 -41.78 -5.40 18.48
N ALA A 32 -41.55 -4.10 18.31
CA ALA A 32 -42.46 -3.27 17.57
C ALA A 32 -42.53 -3.83 16.14
N PRO A 33 -43.71 -3.87 15.48
CA PRO A 33 -43.79 -4.26 14.10
C PRO A 33 -42.73 -3.51 13.31
N LEU A 34 -41.91 -4.23 12.53
CA LEU A 34 -40.90 -3.61 11.67
C LEU A 34 -41.65 -2.69 10.71
N GLU A 35 -41.48 -1.38 10.88
CA GLU A 35 -41.99 -0.41 9.90
C GLU A 35 -41.33 -0.66 8.54
N ILE A 36 -42.16 -0.79 7.51
CA ILE A 36 -41.66 -0.93 6.14
C ILE A 36 -41.05 0.45 5.76
N PRO A 37 -39.73 0.53 5.50
CA PRO A 37 -39.10 1.81 5.19
C PRO A 37 -39.68 2.38 3.89
N PRO A 38 -39.77 3.71 3.72
CA PRO A 38 -40.31 4.35 2.50
C PRO A 38 -39.64 3.86 1.21
N THR A 39 -38.34 3.53 1.28
CA THR A 39 -37.57 3.00 0.15
C THR A 39 -38.01 1.60 -0.30
N ALA A 40 -38.73 0.85 0.52
CA ALA A 40 -39.28 -0.45 0.17
C ALA A 40 -40.73 -0.34 -0.37
N GLN A 41 -41.34 0.86 -0.36
CA GLN A 41 -42.71 1.09 -0.77
C GLN A 41 -42.82 1.66 -2.20
N GLN A 42 -41.70 1.96 -2.84
CA GLN A 42 -41.66 2.49 -4.21
C GLN A 42 -40.38 2.06 -4.94
N PRO A 43 -40.41 2.03 -6.30
CA PRO A 43 -39.22 1.72 -7.09
C PRO A 43 -38.05 2.67 -6.78
N GLY A 44 -36.83 2.13 -6.79
CA GLY A 44 -35.61 2.93 -6.73
C GLY A 44 -35.29 3.63 -8.06
N ARG A 45 -34.06 4.13 -8.17
CA ARG A 45 -33.55 4.73 -9.42
C ARG A 45 -33.47 3.66 -10.53
N PRO A 46 -33.76 4.03 -11.80
CA PRO A 46 -33.49 3.14 -12.92
C PRO A 46 -31.98 2.82 -13.04
N ILE A 47 -31.65 1.76 -13.76
CA ILE A 47 -30.25 1.41 -14.09
C ILE A 47 -29.62 2.62 -14.81
N PRO A 48 -28.45 3.12 -14.35
CA PRO A 48 -27.80 4.27 -14.96
C PRO A 48 -27.41 3.96 -16.41
N ALA A 49 -27.51 4.95 -17.29
CA ALA A 49 -27.05 4.83 -18.68
C ALA A 49 -25.52 4.77 -18.80
N THR A 50 -24.78 5.20 -17.76
CA THR A 50 -23.32 5.10 -17.70
C THR A 50 -22.89 3.66 -17.39
N GLY A 51 -22.05 3.07 -18.25
CA GLY A 51 -21.64 1.67 -18.16
C GLY A 51 -20.72 1.33 -16.98
N TYR A 52 -20.26 2.31 -16.20
CA TYR A 52 -19.36 2.10 -15.04
C TYR A 52 -20.05 2.56 -13.75
N GLY A 53 -20.17 1.63 -12.79
CA GLY A 53 -20.79 1.92 -11.50
C GLY A 53 -19.93 2.86 -10.64
N VAL A 54 -20.62 3.65 -9.80
CA VAL A 54 -19.98 4.54 -8.84
C VAL A 54 -20.40 4.17 -7.41
N PRO A 55 -19.56 4.44 -6.40
CA PRO A 55 -19.93 4.26 -4.99
C PRO A 55 -21.21 5.00 -4.61
N SER A 56 -21.88 4.56 -3.54
CA SER A 56 -23.03 5.29 -2.99
C SER A 56 -22.65 6.74 -2.65
N LYS A 57 -23.58 7.67 -2.89
CA LYS A 57 -23.38 9.06 -2.48
C LYS A 57 -23.13 9.25 -0.98
N PHE A 58 -23.54 8.29 -0.16
CA PHE A 58 -23.30 8.30 1.28
C PHE A 58 -21.84 7.92 1.64
N GLU A 59 -21.08 7.38 0.68
CA GLU A 59 -19.66 7.04 0.81
C GLU A 59 -18.72 8.10 0.20
N ASN A 60 -19.22 9.28 -0.15
CA ASN A 60 -18.40 10.35 -0.74
C ASN A 60 -17.26 10.84 0.17
N HIS A 61 -17.30 10.52 1.47
CA HIS A 61 -16.22 10.79 2.42
C HIS A 61 -15.01 9.86 2.21
N VAL A 62 -15.20 8.70 1.55
CA VAL A 62 -14.14 7.75 1.21
C VAL A 62 -13.50 8.20 -0.10
N ALA A 63 -12.48 9.03 -0.01
CA ALA A 63 -11.83 9.64 -1.16
C ALA A 63 -10.32 9.76 -0.96
N ARG A 64 -9.57 9.74 -2.07
CA ARG A 64 -8.18 10.18 -2.06
C ARG A 64 -8.12 11.65 -1.64
N ARG A 65 -7.17 12.00 -0.80
CA ARG A 65 -6.95 13.39 -0.39
C ARG A 65 -5.59 13.87 -0.88
N ARG A 66 -5.58 15.05 -1.47
CA ARG A 66 -4.35 15.79 -1.79
C ARG A 66 -3.81 16.45 -0.52
N THR A 67 -2.51 16.67 -0.48
CA THR A 67 -1.91 17.49 0.58
C THR A 67 -2.17 18.96 0.30
N GLU A 68 -2.60 19.71 1.30
CA GLU A 68 -2.84 21.16 1.20
C GLU A 68 -1.56 21.98 0.93
N VAL A 69 -0.39 21.39 1.19
CA VAL A 69 0.92 22.05 1.07
C VAL A 69 1.22 22.54 -0.35
N PHE A 70 0.58 21.97 -1.38
CA PHE A 70 0.83 22.30 -2.79
C PHE A 70 -0.35 22.92 -3.53
N VAL A 71 -1.43 23.27 -2.83
CA VAL A 71 -2.66 23.85 -3.44
C VAL A 71 -2.40 25.12 -4.26
N ASN A 72 -1.32 25.84 -3.97
CA ASN A 72 -0.95 27.09 -4.65
C ASN A 72 0.19 26.96 -5.68
N ARG A 73 0.70 25.73 -5.94
CA ARG A 73 1.66 25.47 -7.01
C ARG A 73 0.98 24.88 -8.21
N GLN A 74 1.46 25.16 -9.41
CA GLN A 74 1.03 24.47 -10.62
C GLN A 74 1.23 22.97 -10.37
N ASN A 75 0.12 22.20 -10.35
CA ASN A 75 -0.04 20.88 -9.77
C ASN A 75 0.60 19.73 -10.59
N TRP A 76 1.70 19.98 -11.27
CA TRP A 76 2.40 18.96 -12.04
C TRP A 76 3.22 18.01 -11.16
N SER A 77 3.75 18.49 -10.03
CA SER A 77 4.49 17.66 -9.06
C SER A 77 3.69 17.59 -7.76
N ASP A 78 2.76 16.65 -7.68
CA ASP A 78 1.82 16.52 -6.58
C ASP A 78 1.52 15.05 -6.24
N TRP A 79 0.75 14.81 -5.18
CA TRP A 79 0.30 13.48 -4.77
C TRP A 79 -1.08 13.51 -4.14
N SER A 80 -1.77 12.37 -4.23
CA SER A 80 -2.98 12.08 -3.47
C SER A 80 -2.81 10.79 -2.66
N MET A 81 -3.54 10.66 -1.56
CA MET A 81 -3.34 9.63 -0.55
C MET A 81 -4.53 8.69 -0.45
N THR A 82 -4.28 7.39 -0.38
CA THR A 82 -5.26 6.32 -0.12
C THR A 82 -5.87 6.48 1.27
N PRO A 83 -7.20 6.40 1.42
CA PRO A 83 -7.87 6.45 2.72
C PRO A 83 -7.80 5.10 3.45
N LEU A 84 -6.63 4.74 4.00
CA LEU A 84 -6.37 3.44 4.62
C LEU A 84 -7.35 3.08 5.75
N GLN A 85 -7.85 4.07 6.50
CA GLN A 85 -8.83 3.89 7.57
C GLN A 85 -10.21 3.43 7.06
N HIS A 86 -10.48 3.58 5.77
CA HIS A 86 -11.73 3.17 5.13
C HIS A 86 -11.56 1.96 4.19
N GLN A 87 -10.36 1.43 4.09
CA GLN A 87 -10.12 0.27 3.25
C GLN A 87 -10.58 -1.02 3.96
N HIS A 88 -11.38 -1.82 3.27
CA HIS A 88 -11.79 -3.17 3.67
C HIS A 88 -11.05 -4.21 2.82
N GLY A 89 -10.61 -5.32 3.45
CA GLY A 89 -9.75 -6.30 2.77
C GLY A 89 -8.35 -5.74 2.49
N ILE A 90 -7.59 -6.42 1.61
CA ILE A 90 -6.20 -6.06 1.29
C ILE A 90 -6.06 -5.34 -0.05
N VAL A 91 -7.07 -5.37 -0.93
CA VAL A 91 -7.04 -4.74 -2.25
C VAL A 91 -7.60 -3.33 -2.18
N THR A 92 -6.88 -2.37 -2.70
CA THR A 92 -7.31 -0.98 -2.82
C THR A 92 -8.11 -0.79 -4.12
N PRO A 93 -9.35 -0.29 -4.07
CA PRO A 93 -10.10 0.04 -5.29
C PRO A 93 -9.33 1.02 -6.18
N ASN A 94 -9.40 0.85 -7.52
CA ASN A 94 -8.60 1.64 -8.46
C ASN A 94 -8.74 3.15 -8.27
N GLY A 95 -9.96 3.65 -8.02
CA GLY A 95 -10.22 5.07 -7.75
C GLY A 95 -9.62 5.60 -6.44
N LEU A 96 -9.14 4.73 -5.54
CA LEU A 96 -8.58 5.08 -4.24
C LEU A 96 -7.07 4.81 -4.12
N ILE A 97 -6.44 4.24 -5.16
CA ILE A 97 -4.98 4.03 -5.20
C ILE A 97 -4.27 5.38 -5.22
N PHE A 98 -3.27 5.55 -4.37
CA PHE A 98 -2.51 6.79 -4.29
C PHE A 98 -1.85 7.16 -5.63
N GLU A 99 -1.63 8.42 -5.83
CA GLU A 99 -0.86 8.94 -6.97
C GLU A 99 0.32 9.77 -6.48
N ARG A 100 1.38 9.78 -7.30
CA ARG A 100 2.53 10.67 -7.15
C ARG A 100 3.08 10.99 -8.54
N HIS A 101 3.11 12.27 -8.89
CA HIS A 101 3.57 12.76 -10.18
C HIS A 101 4.73 13.75 -10.01
N HIS A 102 5.59 13.83 -11.02
CA HIS A 102 6.69 14.80 -11.07
C HIS A 102 6.46 15.89 -12.14
N ALA A 103 5.67 15.60 -13.18
CA ALA A 103 5.38 16.49 -14.29
C ALA A 103 3.96 16.29 -14.87
N GLY A 104 2.99 16.02 -13.99
CA GLY A 104 1.60 15.80 -14.38
C GLY A 104 1.33 14.40 -14.90
N ILE A 105 0.17 14.24 -15.53
CA ILE A 105 -0.34 13.00 -16.09
C ILE A 105 -0.41 13.19 -17.61
N PRO A 106 0.40 12.49 -18.42
CA PRO A 106 0.31 12.58 -19.86
C PRO A 106 -0.94 11.85 -20.39
N ASP A 107 -1.47 12.35 -21.49
CA ASP A 107 -2.51 11.68 -22.26
C ASP A 107 -1.84 10.94 -23.41
N ILE A 108 -1.83 9.60 -23.36
CA ILE A 108 -1.09 8.74 -24.28
C ILE A 108 -2.07 7.84 -25.04
N ASP A 109 -2.09 7.98 -26.36
CA ASP A 109 -2.82 7.07 -27.23
C ASP A 109 -2.07 5.72 -27.35
N PRO A 110 -2.68 4.60 -26.87
CA PRO A 110 -2.05 3.28 -26.93
C PRO A 110 -1.76 2.80 -28.35
N ALA A 111 -2.50 3.28 -29.36
CA ALA A 111 -2.27 2.91 -30.76
C ALA A 111 -0.93 3.42 -31.30
N THR A 112 -0.44 4.53 -30.77
CA THR A 112 0.83 5.15 -31.14
C THR A 112 1.96 4.87 -30.17
N HIS A 113 1.65 4.38 -28.97
CA HIS A 113 2.63 4.10 -27.95
C HIS A 113 3.60 2.98 -28.35
N LYS A 114 4.89 3.18 -28.08
CA LYS A 114 5.96 2.19 -28.37
C LYS A 114 6.83 2.00 -27.13
N LEU A 115 7.20 0.75 -26.88
CA LEU A 115 8.25 0.37 -25.94
C LEU A 115 9.50 -0.02 -26.73
N VAL A 116 10.63 0.63 -26.46
CA VAL A 116 11.92 0.31 -27.07
C VAL A 116 12.80 -0.41 -26.04
N ILE A 117 13.35 -1.57 -26.41
CA ILE A 117 14.38 -2.31 -25.66
C ILE A 117 15.68 -2.23 -26.44
N HIS A 118 16.75 -1.74 -25.82
CA HIS A 118 18.06 -1.58 -26.48
C HIS A 118 19.22 -1.54 -25.47
N GLY A 119 20.43 -1.25 -25.95
CA GLY A 119 21.66 -1.19 -25.16
C GLY A 119 22.48 -2.47 -25.31
N MET A 120 22.90 -3.09 -24.20
CA MET A 120 23.69 -4.32 -24.20
C MET A 120 22.79 -5.54 -24.44
N VAL A 121 22.20 -5.59 -25.64
CA VAL A 121 21.36 -6.67 -26.14
C VAL A 121 21.85 -7.09 -27.55
N LYS A 122 21.60 -8.33 -27.90
CA LYS A 122 21.97 -8.88 -29.21
C LYS A 122 21.22 -8.17 -30.35
N GLN A 123 19.93 -7.88 -30.12
CA GLN A 123 19.08 -7.15 -31.06
C GLN A 123 18.17 -6.18 -30.33
N PRO A 124 18.14 -4.89 -30.72
CA PRO A 124 17.12 -3.96 -30.22
C PRO A 124 15.73 -4.38 -30.72
N LEU A 125 14.73 -4.22 -29.81
CA LEU A 125 13.34 -4.56 -30.09
C LEU A 125 12.44 -3.35 -29.89
N VAL A 126 11.36 -3.27 -30.66
CA VAL A 126 10.31 -2.25 -30.52
C VAL A 126 8.96 -2.96 -30.45
N PHE A 127 8.21 -2.71 -29.40
CA PHE A 127 6.89 -3.29 -29.20
C PHE A 127 5.81 -2.22 -29.26
N SER A 128 4.72 -2.50 -29.95
CA SER A 128 3.44 -1.82 -29.78
C SER A 128 2.68 -2.40 -28.57
N MET A 129 1.59 -1.76 -28.16
CA MET A 129 0.70 -2.36 -27.16
C MET A 129 0.09 -3.67 -27.64
N ASP A 130 -0.28 -3.75 -28.94
CA ASP A 130 -0.82 -4.99 -29.54
C ASP A 130 0.20 -6.13 -29.51
N ASP A 131 1.49 -5.84 -29.69
CA ASP A 131 2.54 -6.86 -29.58
C ASP A 131 2.62 -7.39 -28.13
N LEU A 132 2.63 -6.51 -27.16
CA LEU A 132 2.68 -6.89 -25.74
C LEU A 132 1.45 -7.70 -25.29
N LEU A 133 0.26 -7.37 -25.81
CA LEU A 133 -0.98 -8.10 -25.52
C LEU A 133 -1.01 -9.53 -26.07
N ARG A 134 -0.13 -9.89 -27.00
CA ARG A 134 0.00 -11.27 -27.52
C ARG A 134 0.84 -12.16 -26.61
N TYR A 135 1.65 -11.61 -25.72
CA TYR A 135 2.42 -12.41 -24.77
C TYR A 135 1.52 -12.98 -23.68
N PRO A 136 1.81 -14.18 -23.18
CA PRO A 136 1.17 -14.68 -21.97
C PRO A 136 1.31 -13.67 -20.83
N SER A 137 0.27 -13.45 -20.06
CA SER A 137 0.33 -12.55 -18.92
C SER A 137 0.20 -13.31 -17.60
N VAL A 138 0.75 -12.71 -16.53
CA VAL A 138 0.62 -13.20 -15.17
C VAL A 138 -0.07 -12.16 -14.31
N SER A 139 -0.89 -12.60 -13.34
CA SER A 139 -1.57 -11.74 -12.38
C SER A 139 -1.06 -12.02 -10.97
N LYS A 140 -0.64 -10.98 -10.26
CA LYS A 140 -0.12 -11.07 -8.89
C LYS A 140 -0.66 -9.94 -8.03
N PHE A 141 -0.88 -10.22 -6.74
CA PHE A 141 -1.18 -9.20 -5.75
C PHE A 141 0.10 -8.67 -5.15
N TYR A 142 0.30 -7.35 -5.24
CA TYR A 142 1.45 -6.68 -4.65
C TYR A 142 1.05 -5.33 -4.08
N PHE A 143 1.70 -4.95 -2.97
CA PHE A 143 1.61 -3.57 -2.50
C PHE A 143 2.51 -2.65 -3.33
N MET A 144 2.18 -1.37 -3.31
CA MET A 144 3.04 -0.28 -3.77
C MET A 144 3.09 0.78 -2.68
N GLU A 145 4.29 1.17 -2.27
CA GLU A 145 4.51 2.25 -1.31
C GLU A 145 5.51 3.27 -1.87
N CYS A 146 5.21 4.54 -1.75
CA CYS A 146 6.17 5.61 -2.05
C CYS A 146 7.27 5.63 -0.98
N SER A 147 8.53 5.75 -1.36
CA SER A 147 9.65 5.87 -0.42
C SER A 147 9.52 7.06 0.54
N GLY A 148 8.77 8.10 0.16
CA GLY A 148 8.46 9.25 0.99
C GLY A 148 7.24 9.08 1.91
N ASN A 149 6.65 7.88 1.98
CA ASN A 149 5.53 7.63 2.87
C ASN A 149 5.97 7.77 4.35
N THR A 150 5.22 8.51 5.16
CA THR A 150 5.53 8.84 6.57
C THR A 150 6.66 9.87 6.76
N LEU A 151 7.28 10.38 5.68
CA LEU A 151 8.43 11.30 5.77
C LEU A 151 8.15 12.56 6.60
N ALA A 152 6.93 13.12 6.52
CA ALA A 152 6.56 14.32 7.28
C ALA A 152 6.52 14.08 8.81
N ASP A 153 6.32 12.83 9.22
CA ASP A 153 6.17 12.42 10.62
C ASP A 153 7.40 11.68 11.16
N TRP A 154 8.59 11.97 10.61
CA TRP A 154 9.83 11.28 10.95
C TRP A 154 10.24 11.46 12.42
N THR A 155 10.25 12.68 12.92
CA THR A 155 10.73 13.01 14.27
C THR A 155 9.73 13.82 15.10
N LYS A 156 8.62 14.21 14.51
CA LYS A 156 7.56 14.97 15.17
C LYS A 156 6.22 14.75 14.48
N ALA A 157 5.15 14.87 15.23
CA ALA A 157 3.80 14.82 14.67
C ALA A 157 3.57 16.01 13.73
N ALA A 158 3.48 15.76 12.43
CA ALA A 158 3.19 16.76 11.40
C ALA A 158 1.83 16.55 10.74
N SER A 159 1.30 15.33 10.80
CA SER A 159 0.04 14.90 10.19
C SER A 159 -0.93 14.40 11.25
N THR A 160 -2.23 14.53 11.01
CA THR A 160 -3.26 14.21 12.01
C THR A 160 -3.89 12.83 11.80
N THR A 161 -4.02 12.35 10.56
CA THR A 161 -4.74 11.12 10.23
C THR A 161 -3.82 10.07 9.60
N VAL A 162 -4.22 8.79 9.67
CA VAL A 162 -3.47 7.71 9.03
C VAL A 162 -3.38 7.88 7.51
N GLN A 163 -4.37 8.50 6.89
CA GLN A 163 -4.32 8.85 5.46
C GLN A 163 -3.17 9.82 5.16
N GLN A 164 -2.95 10.82 6.01
CA GLN A 164 -1.87 11.79 5.84
C GLN A 164 -0.49 11.18 6.15
N THR A 165 -0.40 10.32 7.17
CA THR A 165 0.87 9.72 7.59
C THR A 165 1.32 8.58 6.68
N HIS A 166 0.38 7.71 6.26
CA HIS A 166 0.68 6.44 5.57
C HIS A 166 -0.05 6.25 4.24
N GLY A 167 -0.81 7.23 3.78
CA GLY A 167 -1.69 7.09 2.60
C GLY A 167 -0.96 6.99 1.25
N LEU A 168 0.37 7.09 1.19
CA LEU A 168 1.14 6.77 -0.02
C LEU A 168 1.44 5.27 -0.10
N LEU A 169 0.44 4.46 0.22
CA LEU A 169 0.44 3.00 0.22
C LEU A 169 -0.86 2.51 -0.43
N SER A 170 -0.77 1.49 -1.28
CA SER A 170 -1.91 0.78 -1.89
C SER A 170 -1.51 -0.65 -2.20
N CYS A 171 -2.49 -1.53 -2.37
CA CYS A 171 -2.28 -2.88 -2.85
C CYS A 171 -3.30 -3.20 -3.95
N ALA A 172 -2.85 -3.87 -5.00
CA ALA A 172 -3.70 -4.21 -6.14
C ALA A 172 -3.29 -5.55 -6.75
N GLN A 173 -4.18 -6.13 -7.54
CA GLN A 173 -3.83 -7.17 -8.49
C GLN A 173 -3.24 -6.50 -9.74
N TRP A 174 -2.00 -6.85 -10.04
CA TRP A 174 -1.26 -6.36 -11.20
C TRP A 174 -1.17 -7.46 -12.22
N THR A 175 -1.55 -7.17 -13.46
CA THR A 175 -1.46 -8.13 -14.56
C THR A 175 -0.52 -7.60 -15.64
N GLY A 176 0.33 -8.46 -16.16
CA GLY A 176 1.27 -8.04 -17.19
C GLY A 176 2.23 -9.13 -17.62
N VAL A 177 3.17 -8.75 -18.45
CA VAL A 177 4.20 -9.65 -19.04
C VAL A 177 5.48 -9.56 -18.19
N PRO A 178 6.10 -10.68 -17.78
CA PRO A 178 7.44 -10.66 -17.19
C PRO A 178 8.45 -9.98 -18.12
N VAL A 179 9.21 -9.02 -17.59
CA VAL A 179 10.25 -8.31 -18.39
C VAL A 179 11.31 -9.28 -18.86
N SER A 180 11.60 -10.32 -18.08
CA SER A 180 12.60 -11.36 -18.43
C SER A 180 12.34 -11.98 -19.81
N TRP A 181 11.09 -12.25 -20.17
CA TRP A 181 10.78 -12.85 -21.48
C TRP A 181 11.17 -11.96 -22.65
N LEU A 182 10.94 -10.64 -22.52
CA LEU A 182 11.31 -9.68 -23.57
C LEU A 182 12.83 -9.46 -23.62
N LEU A 183 13.50 -9.51 -22.45
CA LEU A 183 14.95 -9.41 -22.38
C LEU A 183 15.65 -10.67 -22.93
N ASP A 184 15.08 -11.86 -22.70
CA ASP A 184 15.56 -13.12 -23.26
C ASP A 184 15.45 -13.07 -24.80
N GLU A 185 14.33 -12.56 -25.35
CA GLU A 185 14.15 -12.38 -26.78
C GLU A 185 15.14 -11.36 -27.37
N ALA A 186 15.41 -10.26 -26.67
CA ALA A 186 16.39 -9.26 -27.07
C ALA A 186 17.84 -9.80 -27.01
N GLY A 187 18.08 -10.84 -26.20
CA GLY A 187 19.38 -11.47 -26.00
C GLY A 187 20.34 -10.58 -25.21
N VAL A 188 20.17 -10.54 -23.89
CA VAL A 188 21.00 -9.73 -22.98
C VAL A 188 22.47 -10.17 -23.04
N ALA A 189 23.39 -9.21 -23.16
CA ALA A 189 24.83 -9.47 -23.18
C ALA A 189 25.32 -10.04 -21.82
N PRO A 190 26.30 -10.95 -21.78
CA PRO A 190 26.75 -11.62 -20.55
C PRO A 190 27.34 -10.69 -19.49
N ASP A 191 27.87 -9.55 -19.89
CA ASP A 191 28.47 -8.53 -19.04
C ASP A 191 27.49 -7.44 -18.61
N ALA A 192 26.23 -7.48 -19.06
CA ALA A 192 25.17 -6.60 -18.60
C ALA A 192 24.88 -6.80 -17.10
N ARG A 193 24.62 -5.72 -16.37
CA ARG A 193 24.37 -5.72 -14.92
C ARG A 193 23.18 -4.86 -14.52
N TRP A 194 22.78 -3.92 -15.36
CA TRP A 194 21.76 -2.92 -15.03
C TRP A 194 20.76 -2.73 -16.15
N VAL A 195 19.57 -2.33 -15.77
CA VAL A 195 18.48 -1.98 -16.70
C VAL A 195 17.92 -0.62 -16.30
N LEU A 196 17.88 0.32 -17.22
CA LEU A 196 17.22 1.60 -17.09
C LEU A 196 15.79 1.50 -17.60
N PHE A 197 14.83 1.92 -16.78
CA PHE A 197 13.45 2.17 -17.19
C PHE A 197 13.22 3.67 -17.32
N GLU A 198 12.55 4.12 -18.40
CA GLU A 198 12.25 5.52 -18.63
C GLU A 198 10.78 5.72 -19.05
N GLY A 199 10.11 6.66 -18.39
CA GLY A 199 8.73 7.06 -18.66
C GLY A 199 8.61 8.11 -19.76
N ALA A 200 7.41 8.24 -20.33
CA ALA A 200 7.04 9.23 -21.36
C ALA A 200 6.39 10.50 -20.78
N ASP A 201 6.52 10.73 -19.47
CA ASP A 201 6.05 11.95 -18.84
C ASP A 201 7.02 13.12 -19.04
N GLY A 202 6.58 14.35 -18.79
CA GLY A 202 7.41 15.55 -18.97
C GLY A 202 8.66 15.60 -18.10
N SER A 203 8.78 14.75 -17.07
CA SER A 203 10.01 14.61 -16.26
C SER A 203 10.98 13.59 -16.83
N ASN A 204 10.58 12.79 -17.83
CA ASN A 204 11.32 11.62 -18.33
C ASN A 204 11.83 10.78 -17.14
N HIS A 205 10.92 10.46 -16.21
CA HIS A 205 11.30 9.78 -14.98
C HIS A 205 12.04 8.49 -15.27
N THR A 206 13.26 8.37 -14.73
CA THR A 206 14.17 7.26 -15.01
C THR A 206 14.64 6.60 -13.72
N ARG A 207 14.78 5.26 -13.75
CA ARG A 207 15.36 4.48 -12.65
C ARG A 207 16.22 3.34 -13.18
N SER A 208 17.40 3.18 -12.57
CA SER A 208 18.30 2.06 -12.82
C SER A 208 18.01 0.93 -11.84
N ILE A 209 17.78 -0.28 -12.38
CA ILE A 209 17.46 -1.47 -11.61
C ILE A 209 18.51 -2.55 -11.92
N PRO A 210 19.08 -3.25 -10.91
CA PRO A 210 19.95 -4.39 -11.15
C PRO A 210 19.30 -5.45 -12.03
N LEU A 211 20.02 -5.97 -12.98
CA LEU A 211 19.52 -6.93 -13.97
C LEU A 211 18.92 -8.19 -13.30
N ASN A 212 19.56 -8.71 -12.25
CA ASN A 212 19.05 -9.89 -11.51
C ASN A 212 17.63 -9.67 -10.97
N LYS A 213 17.32 -8.48 -10.46
CA LYS A 213 15.96 -8.14 -10.02
C LYS A 213 14.99 -8.08 -11.18
N VAL A 214 15.43 -7.53 -12.32
CA VAL A 214 14.58 -7.42 -13.52
C VAL A 214 14.24 -8.80 -14.09
N MET A 215 15.19 -9.72 -14.06
CA MET A 215 14.99 -11.09 -14.51
C MET A 215 14.19 -11.97 -13.57
N ASP A 216 14.05 -11.57 -12.28
CA ASP A 216 13.34 -12.33 -11.25
C ASP A 216 11.81 -12.12 -11.32
N ASP A 217 11.33 -10.91 -11.01
CA ASP A 217 9.90 -10.70 -10.76
C ASP A 217 9.30 -9.41 -11.32
N VAL A 218 10.05 -8.66 -12.13
CA VAL A 218 9.56 -7.39 -12.71
C VAL A 218 8.55 -7.63 -13.82
N LEU A 219 7.44 -6.89 -13.77
CA LEU A 219 6.35 -6.98 -14.74
C LEU A 219 6.20 -5.70 -15.57
N LEU A 220 5.84 -5.86 -16.84
CA LEU A 220 5.25 -4.82 -17.68
C LEU A 220 3.73 -4.88 -17.51
N VAL A 221 3.19 -4.00 -16.72
CA VAL A 221 1.79 -4.01 -16.32
C VAL A 221 0.97 -3.08 -17.22
N TYR A 222 -0.21 -3.55 -17.64
CA TYR A 222 -1.22 -2.78 -18.37
C TYR A 222 -2.62 -2.86 -17.74
N PRO A 223 -3.08 -3.98 -17.06
CA PRO A 223 -4.27 -3.99 -16.21
C PRO A 223 -3.93 -3.92 -14.72
N GLN A 224 -4.88 -3.37 -13.97
CA GLN A 224 -4.86 -3.26 -12.51
C GLN A 224 -6.26 -3.55 -11.96
N ASN A 225 -6.40 -4.52 -11.04
CA ASN A 225 -7.69 -4.94 -10.47
C ASN A 225 -8.77 -5.22 -11.53
N GLY A 226 -8.40 -5.88 -12.65
CA GLY A 226 -9.35 -6.30 -13.68
C GLY A 226 -9.79 -5.21 -14.67
N GLU A 227 -9.29 -3.98 -14.58
CA GLU A 227 -9.45 -2.94 -15.61
C GLU A 227 -8.09 -2.48 -16.14
N MET A 228 -8.06 -1.85 -17.30
CA MET A 228 -6.83 -1.23 -17.79
C MET A 228 -6.34 -0.16 -16.80
N LEU A 229 -5.01 0.07 -16.76
CA LEU A 229 -4.44 1.12 -15.93
C LEU A 229 -5.16 2.45 -16.16
N ARG A 230 -5.43 3.18 -15.09
CA ARG A 230 -5.89 4.57 -15.21
C ARG A 230 -4.72 5.47 -15.63
N PRO A 231 -4.98 6.60 -16.31
CA PRO A 231 -3.92 7.51 -16.76
C PRO A 231 -2.94 7.87 -15.64
N GLU A 232 -3.45 8.20 -14.45
CA GLU A 232 -2.65 8.55 -13.27
C GLU A 232 -1.82 7.38 -12.73
N GLN A 233 -2.19 6.14 -13.05
CA GLN A 233 -1.47 4.93 -12.66
C GLN A 233 -0.48 4.45 -13.74
N GLY A 234 -0.40 5.13 -14.88
CA GLY A 234 0.62 4.86 -15.89
C GLY A 234 0.12 4.24 -17.21
N TYR A 235 -1.17 4.42 -17.55
CA TYR A 235 -1.71 3.99 -18.84
C TYR A 235 -0.87 4.54 -20.02
N PRO A 236 -0.56 3.76 -21.07
CA PRO A 236 -1.03 2.40 -21.29
C PRO A 236 -0.12 1.31 -20.70
N LEU A 237 1.11 1.63 -20.27
CA LEU A 237 2.11 0.66 -19.82
C LEU A 237 2.96 1.21 -18.69
N ARG A 238 3.22 0.39 -17.66
CA ARG A 238 4.19 0.71 -16.62
C ARG A 238 5.09 -0.47 -16.29
N ALA A 239 6.33 -0.20 -15.85
CA ALA A 239 7.13 -1.17 -15.13
C ALA A 239 6.61 -1.29 -13.69
N PHE A 240 6.52 -2.49 -13.16
CA PHE A 240 6.20 -2.76 -11.77
C PHE A 240 7.29 -3.62 -11.13
N ILE A 241 7.93 -3.09 -10.10
CA ILE A 241 9.04 -3.74 -9.39
C ILE A 241 8.54 -4.15 -7.99
N PRO A 242 8.14 -5.43 -7.80
CA PRO A 242 7.52 -5.88 -6.57
C PRO A 242 8.40 -5.71 -5.34
N GLY A 243 7.81 -5.16 -4.25
CA GLY A 243 8.47 -5.02 -2.96
C GLY A 243 9.49 -3.88 -2.87
N TRP A 244 9.71 -3.14 -3.96
CA TRP A 244 10.65 -2.02 -3.98
C TRP A 244 9.93 -0.68 -3.96
N GLU A 245 10.68 0.41 -3.75
CA GLU A 245 10.18 1.79 -3.74
C GLU A 245 9.23 2.08 -4.90
N GLY A 246 8.08 2.68 -4.64
CA GLY A 246 7.11 3.01 -5.68
C GLY A 246 7.68 3.84 -6.84
N ASN A 247 8.72 4.64 -6.59
CA ASN A 247 9.38 5.45 -7.62
C ASN A 247 10.16 4.61 -8.66
N VAL A 248 10.58 3.38 -8.35
CA VAL A 248 11.24 2.49 -9.32
C VAL A 248 10.22 1.82 -10.26
N SER A 249 8.94 1.79 -9.91
CA SER A 249 7.85 1.30 -10.75
C SER A 249 7.41 2.39 -11.73
N VAL A 250 8.23 2.58 -12.78
CA VAL A 250 8.13 3.69 -13.73
C VAL A 250 6.85 3.62 -14.55
N LYS A 251 6.04 4.69 -14.49
CA LYS A 251 4.78 4.87 -15.23
C LYS A 251 5.04 5.33 -16.67
N TRP A 252 4.05 5.09 -17.56
CA TRP A 252 4.11 5.53 -18.96
C TRP A 252 5.39 5.05 -19.65
N LEU A 253 5.75 3.80 -19.41
CA LEU A 253 7.03 3.24 -19.80
C LEU A 253 7.20 3.24 -21.33
N ARG A 254 8.27 3.90 -21.83
CA ARG A 254 8.60 3.99 -23.25
C ARG A 254 9.93 3.36 -23.64
N ARG A 255 10.83 3.18 -22.67
CA ARG A 255 12.19 2.71 -22.94
C ARG A 255 12.74 1.83 -21.84
N ILE A 256 13.38 0.74 -22.26
CA ILE A 256 14.22 -0.13 -21.44
C ILE A 256 15.60 -0.15 -22.07
N LYS A 257 16.63 0.25 -21.31
CA LYS A 257 18.01 0.20 -21.79
C LYS A 257 18.86 -0.68 -20.89
N VAL A 258 19.53 -1.67 -21.47
CA VAL A 258 20.42 -2.61 -20.77
C VAL A 258 21.84 -2.08 -20.78
N ALA A 259 22.58 -2.18 -19.66
CA ALA A 259 23.97 -1.73 -19.52
C ALA A 259 24.74 -2.52 -18.45
N ASP A 260 26.05 -2.29 -18.39
CA ASP A 260 26.97 -2.81 -17.37
C ASP A 260 27.02 -1.95 -16.09
N GLN A 261 26.59 -0.69 -16.18
CA GLN A 261 26.61 0.30 -15.10
C GLN A 261 25.24 0.97 -14.92
N PRO A 262 24.89 1.47 -13.72
CA PRO A 262 23.71 2.29 -13.51
C PRO A 262 23.91 3.69 -14.09
N TRP A 263 22.80 4.38 -14.36
CA TRP A 263 22.81 5.82 -14.71
C TRP A 263 22.59 6.66 -13.47
N HIS A 264 23.33 7.75 -13.37
CA HIS A 264 23.24 8.67 -12.24
C HIS A 264 22.34 9.86 -12.57
N PHE A 265 21.06 9.60 -12.81
CA PHE A 265 20.09 10.65 -13.02
C PHE A 265 19.71 11.38 -11.72
N ARG A 266 19.03 12.51 -11.86
CA ARG A 266 18.57 13.30 -10.71
C ARG A 266 17.84 12.49 -9.64
N SER A 267 16.99 11.55 -10.04
CA SER A 267 16.24 10.69 -9.12
C SER A 267 17.13 9.70 -8.35
N GLU A 268 18.36 9.47 -8.78
CA GLU A 268 19.31 8.53 -8.18
C GLU A 268 20.44 9.22 -7.42
N THR A 269 20.62 10.53 -7.62
CA THR A 269 21.74 11.30 -7.04
C THR A 269 21.28 12.40 -6.09
N ALA A 270 20.09 12.98 -6.32
CA ALA A 270 19.64 14.16 -5.59
C ALA A 270 18.26 13.98 -4.91
N ARG A 271 17.61 12.81 -5.05
CA ARG A 271 16.26 12.60 -4.54
C ARG A 271 16.08 11.36 -3.68
N TYR A 272 16.32 10.19 -4.22
CA TYR A 272 16.07 8.90 -3.54
C TYR A 272 17.37 8.34 -3.01
N THR A 273 17.99 9.10 -2.13
CA THR A 273 19.26 8.77 -1.46
C THR A 273 19.08 9.00 0.03
N ASP A 274 19.69 8.16 0.84
CA ASP A 274 19.66 8.26 2.30
C ASP A 274 20.99 8.76 2.85
N PRO A 275 20.99 9.77 3.74
CA PRO A 275 22.19 10.16 4.45
C PRO A 275 22.58 9.08 5.47
N MET A 276 23.89 8.82 5.57
CA MET A 276 24.45 7.81 6.47
C MET A 276 25.26 8.48 7.61
N PRO A 277 25.47 7.77 8.74
CA PRO A 277 26.19 8.33 9.89
C PRO A 277 27.62 8.77 9.58
N ASP A 278 28.27 8.18 8.57
CA ASP A 278 29.63 8.49 8.12
C ASP A 278 29.71 9.72 7.19
N GLY A 279 28.60 10.45 7.02
CA GLY A 279 28.52 11.62 6.15
C GLY A 279 28.35 11.30 4.67
N LYS A 280 28.29 10.04 4.28
CA LYS A 280 28.04 9.62 2.90
C LYS A 280 26.55 9.56 2.60
N TRP A 281 26.23 9.41 1.33
CA TRP A 281 24.86 9.22 0.85
C TRP A 281 24.72 7.83 0.22
N ARG A 282 23.80 7.04 0.76
CA ARG A 282 23.45 5.73 0.21
C ARG A 282 22.54 5.91 -0.99
N GLN A 283 23.03 5.51 -2.17
CA GLN A 283 22.19 5.30 -3.35
C GLN A 283 21.50 3.94 -3.30
N PHE A 284 20.41 3.78 -4.04
CA PHE A 284 19.79 2.48 -4.29
C PHE A 284 19.38 1.75 -3.01
N SER A 285 18.56 2.40 -2.19
CA SER A 285 17.94 1.76 -1.04
C SER A 285 16.95 0.65 -1.45
N PHE A 286 16.23 0.85 -2.53
CA PHE A 286 15.34 -0.08 -3.25
C PHE A 286 14.24 -0.73 -2.42
N VAL A 287 14.59 -1.69 -1.57
CA VAL A 287 13.64 -2.57 -0.88
C VAL A 287 12.84 -1.80 0.16
N MET A 288 11.50 -1.93 0.11
CA MET A 288 10.61 -1.45 1.17
C MET A 288 10.59 -2.47 2.30
N GLU A 289 11.21 -2.12 3.42
CA GLU A 289 11.38 -3.01 4.57
C GLU A 289 10.07 -3.21 5.33
N CYS A 290 10.04 -4.24 6.18
CA CYS A 290 8.86 -4.61 6.95
C CYS A 290 8.31 -3.42 7.75
N LYS A 291 6.99 -3.17 7.63
CA LYS A 291 6.30 -2.04 8.23
C LYS A 291 4.87 -2.40 8.58
N SER A 292 4.33 -1.78 9.61
CA SER A 292 2.92 -1.86 9.97
C SER A 292 2.40 -0.51 10.46
N VAL A 293 1.08 -0.35 10.39
CA VAL A 293 0.38 0.80 10.95
C VAL A 293 -1.02 0.41 11.41
N ILE A 294 -1.44 0.92 12.56
CA ILE A 294 -2.82 0.84 13.03
C ILE A 294 -3.66 1.84 12.23
N THR A 295 -4.72 1.36 11.57
CA THR A 295 -5.64 2.19 10.79
C THR A 295 -6.93 2.51 11.53
N ARG A 296 -7.28 1.69 12.55
CA ARG A 296 -8.41 1.90 13.45
C ARG A 296 -8.12 1.32 14.85
N PRO A 297 -8.34 2.12 15.94
CA PRO A 297 -8.54 3.56 15.89
C PRO A 297 -7.24 4.28 15.50
N SER A 298 -7.35 5.40 14.78
CA SER A 298 -6.22 6.20 14.33
C SER A 298 -6.53 7.69 14.44
N GLY A 299 -5.55 8.54 14.17
CA GLY A 299 -5.68 9.98 14.34
C GLY A 299 -6.92 10.59 13.70
N GLY A 300 -7.59 11.48 14.40
CA GLY A 300 -8.85 12.09 14.03
C GLY A 300 -10.10 11.29 14.40
N MET A 301 -9.95 10.07 14.94
CA MET A 301 -11.05 9.26 15.47
C MET A 301 -11.26 9.49 16.96
N LYS A 302 -12.41 9.06 17.44
CA LYS A 302 -12.76 9.08 18.86
C LYS A 302 -13.39 7.76 19.28
N LEU A 303 -12.95 7.23 20.42
CA LEU A 303 -13.60 6.12 21.11
C LEU A 303 -14.73 6.68 21.96
N ASP A 304 -15.95 6.17 21.80
CA ASP A 304 -17.14 6.74 22.46
C ASP A 304 -17.20 6.46 23.96
N ARG A 305 -16.65 5.32 24.40
CA ARG A 305 -16.72 4.85 25.79
C ARG A 305 -15.67 3.78 26.09
N PRO A 306 -15.31 3.56 27.36
CA PRO A 306 -14.57 2.37 27.77
C PRO A 306 -15.28 1.08 27.40
N GLY A 307 -14.52 -0.01 27.23
CA GLY A 307 -15.01 -1.32 26.87
C GLY A 307 -14.28 -1.92 25.67
N PHE A 308 -14.92 -2.85 25.00
CA PHE A 308 -14.34 -3.55 23.88
C PHE A 308 -14.19 -2.64 22.66
N HIS A 309 -12.97 -2.60 22.10
CA HIS A 309 -12.63 -2.00 20.82
C HIS A 309 -11.76 -2.97 20.03
N GLU A 310 -11.90 -2.94 18.71
CA GLU A 310 -11.00 -3.69 17.83
C GLU A 310 -9.95 -2.75 17.28
N ILE A 311 -8.67 -3.06 17.51
CA ILE A 311 -7.56 -2.43 16.83
C ILE A 311 -7.35 -3.17 15.51
N GLN A 312 -7.32 -2.43 14.39
CA GLN A 312 -7.09 -2.96 13.04
C GLN A 312 -5.95 -2.21 12.36
N GLY A 313 -5.27 -2.88 11.47
CA GLY A 313 -4.24 -2.25 10.68
C GLY A 313 -3.75 -3.08 9.51
N PHE A 314 -2.73 -2.55 8.86
CA PHE A 314 -2.00 -3.23 7.79
C PHE A 314 -0.54 -3.42 8.16
N ALA A 315 0.02 -4.52 7.65
CA ALA A 315 1.44 -4.78 7.66
C ALA A 315 1.89 -5.23 6.26
N TRP A 316 3.15 -4.98 5.89
CA TRP A 316 3.72 -5.34 4.59
C TRP A 316 5.23 -5.44 4.66
N SER A 317 5.84 -6.16 3.72
CA SER A 317 7.28 -6.22 3.53
C SER A 317 7.64 -6.45 2.06
N GLY A 318 8.63 -5.73 1.57
CA GLY A 318 9.20 -5.95 0.24
C GLY A 318 10.14 -7.14 0.17
N ARG A 319 10.51 -7.73 1.31
CA ARG A 319 11.40 -8.90 1.40
C ARG A 319 10.65 -10.24 1.31
N GLY A 320 9.35 -10.24 1.59
CA GLY A 320 8.54 -11.44 1.60
C GLY A 320 7.16 -11.20 2.20
N ARG A 321 6.58 -12.22 2.80
CA ARG A 321 5.28 -12.10 3.50
C ARG A 321 5.47 -11.67 4.95
N VAL A 322 4.47 -11.02 5.51
CA VAL A 322 4.37 -10.78 6.95
C VAL A 322 4.09 -12.11 7.66
N THR A 323 4.83 -12.41 8.73
CA THR A 323 4.65 -13.64 9.51
C THR A 323 4.02 -13.40 10.87
N ALA A 324 4.20 -12.19 11.43
CA ALA A 324 3.60 -11.81 12.69
C ALA A 324 3.38 -10.29 12.77
N VAL A 325 2.41 -9.89 13.56
CA VAL A 325 2.23 -8.51 14.02
C VAL A 325 1.96 -8.55 15.50
N ASP A 326 2.71 -7.75 16.25
CA ASP A 326 2.44 -7.50 17.66
C ASP A 326 1.79 -6.12 17.81
N VAL A 327 0.91 -5.99 18.78
CA VAL A 327 0.26 -4.73 19.18
C VAL A 327 0.66 -4.41 20.63
N SER A 328 1.00 -3.15 20.88
CA SER A 328 1.16 -2.58 22.20
C SER A 328 0.05 -1.57 22.45
N VAL A 329 -0.44 -1.49 23.67
CA VAL A 329 -1.42 -0.49 24.13
C VAL A 329 -0.87 0.40 25.25
N ASP A 330 0.41 0.30 25.55
CA ASP A 330 1.10 0.97 26.65
C ASP A 330 2.40 1.69 26.23
N GLY A 331 2.48 2.08 24.95
CA GLY A 331 3.63 2.82 24.41
C GLY A 331 4.85 1.96 24.11
N GLY A 332 4.65 0.69 23.81
CA GLY A 332 5.74 -0.24 23.41
C GLY A 332 6.42 -0.93 24.58
N LYS A 333 5.89 -0.80 25.81
CA LYS A 333 6.44 -1.49 26.99
C LYS A 333 6.13 -2.99 26.96
N ASN A 334 4.91 -3.34 26.58
CA ASN A 334 4.47 -4.72 26.40
C ASN A 334 3.88 -4.90 25.00
N TRP A 335 4.18 -6.06 24.40
CA TRP A 335 3.71 -6.42 23.06
C TRP A 335 2.90 -7.71 23.13
N GLN A 336 1.78 -7.77 22.45
CA GLN A 336 0.89 -8.92 22.38
C GLN A 336 0.62 -9.27 20.91
N PRO A 337 0.57 -10.58 20.56
CA PRO A 337 0.33 -11.00 19.21
C PRO A 337 -1.06 -10.58 18.72
N ALA A 338 -1.12 -10.01 17.52
CA ALA A 338 -2.35 -9.74 16.79
C ALA A 338 -2.68 -10.94 15.86
N THR A 339 -3.96 -11.06 15.49
CA THR A 339 -4.40 -12.04 14.51
C THR A 339 -4.19 -11.48 13.10
N LEU A 340 -3.42 -12.19 12.28
CA LEU A 340 -3.36 -11.93 10.83
C LEU A 340 -4.61 -12.50 10.16
N GLU A 341 -5.18 -11.74 9.23
CA GLU A 341 -6.34 -12.13 8.43
C GLU A 341 -5.85 -12.70 7.09
N GLU A 342 -6.29 -13.90 6.76
CA GLU A 342 -5.94 -14.52 5.48
C GLU A 342 -6.67 -13.85 4.29
N PRO A 343 -6.06 -13.82 3.09
CA PRO A 343 -4.76 -14.42 2.75
C PRO A 343 -3.57 -13.53 3.11
N VAL A 344 -2.46 -14.15 3.58
CA VAL A 344 -1.17 -13.49 3.77
C VAL A 344 -0.24 -13.88 2.62
N ILE A 345 0.04 -12.93 1.73
CA ILE A 345 0.73 -13.12 0.45
C ILE A 345 2.08 -12.39 0.47
N ASP A 346 3.07 -12.95 -0.23
CA ASP A 346 4.40 -12.31 -0.38
C ASP A 346 4.30 -10.95 -1.06
N LYS A 347 5.02 -9.96 -0.53
CA LYS A 347 5.08 -8.59 -1.08
C LYS A 347 3.70 -7.95 -1.25
N CYS A 348 2.76 -8.29 -0.34
CA CYS A 348 1.39 -7.82 -0.34
C CYS A 348 1.03 -7.20 1.02
N LEU A 349 -0.10 -6.50 1.08
CA LEU A 349 -0.66 -6.09 2.37
C LEU A 349 -1.19 -7.32 3.12
N ALA A 350 -0.94 -7.37 4.42
CA ALA A 350 -1.59 -8.27 5.36
C ALA A 350 -2.43 -7.42 6.33
N ARG A 351 -3.67 -7.80 6.55
CA ARG A 351 -4.51 -7.17 7.55
C ARG A 351 -4.32 -7.85 8.89
N PHE A 352 -4.25 -7.06 9.96
CA PHE A 352 -4.24 -7.60 11.32
C PHE A 352 -5.36 -7.03 12.17
N ARG A 353 -5.75 -7.78 13.21
CA ARG A 353 -6.77 -7.43 14.20
C ARG A 353 -6.29 -7.78 15.58
N TYR A 354 -6.61 -6.91 16.56
CA TYR A 354 -6.31 -7.13 17.95
C TYR A 354 -7.49 -6.71 18.81
N ARG A 355 -7.91 -7.56 19.74
CA ARG A 355 -9.00 -7.27 20.68
C ARG A 355 -8.46 -6.44 21.83
N TRP A 356 -8.97 -5.25 21.99
CA TRP A 356 -8.57 -4.33 23.04
C TRP A 356 -9.76 -3.99 23.96
N ASN A 357 -9.63 -4.25 25.26
CA ASN A 357 -10.59 -3.80 26.24
C ASN A 357 -10.04 -2.54 26.90
N TRP A 358 -10.41 -1.38 26.34
CA TRP A 358 -9.97 -0.08 26.83
C TRP A 358 -10.67 0.28 28.13
N ASP A 359 -9.92 0.66 29.16
CA ASP A 359 -10.41 0.99 30.49
C ASP A 359 -10.75 2.48 30.70
N GLY A 360 -10.68 3.31 29.66
CA GLY A 360 -10.94 4.74 29.70
C GLY A 360 -9.74 5.58 30.13
N ARG A 361 -8.61 4.98 30.47
CA ARG A 361 -7.37 5.71 30.79
C ARG A 361 -6.62 6.10 29.52
N PRO A 362 -5.78 7.17 29.58
CA PRO A 362 -4.88 7.47 28.47
C PRO A 362 -4.01 6.27 28.08
N ALA A 363 -3.89 6.03 26.80
CA ALA A 363 -3.12 4.91 26.25
C ALA A 363 -2.28 5.38 25.04
N VAL A 364 -1.22 4.66 24.74
CA VAL A 364 -0.46 4.81 23.47
C VAL A 364 -0.45 3.46 22.79
N ILE A 365 -1.10 3.39 21.63
CA ILE A 365 -1.22 2.17 20.86
C ILE A 365 -0.25 2.18 19.68
N ALA A 366 0.39 1.05 19.40
CA ALA A 366 1.31 0.88 18.30
C ALA A 366 1.29 -0.56 17.78
N SER A 367 1.72 -0.78 16.55
CA SER A 367 1.94 -2.10 15.97
C SER A 367 3.38 -2.28 15.51
N ARG A 368 3.85 -3.53 15.51
CA ARG A 368 5.19 -3.93 15.07
C ARG A 368 5.07 -5.21 14.24
N ALA A 369 5.58 -5.21 13.01
CA ALA A 369 5.53 -6.35 12.11
C ALA A 369 6.84 -7.12 12.07
N VAL A 370 6.73 -8.41 11.74
CA VAL A 370 7.85 -9.32 11.44
C VAL A 370 7.58 -9.98 10.09
N ASP A 371 8.57 -10.09 9.24
CA ASP A 371 8.45 -10.75 7.94
C ASP A 371 9.11 -12.13 7.89
N SER A 372 8.96 -12.82 6.77
CA SER A 372 9.48 -14.19 6.56
C SER A 372 10.99 -14.30 6.52
N THR A 373 11.73 -13.18 6.49
CA THR A 373 13.19 -13.17 6.62
C THR A 373 13.64 -13.05 8.08
N GLY A 374 12.70 -12.90 9.02
CA GLY A 374 12.97 -12.65 10.42
C GLY A 374 13.24 -11.17 10.74
N TYR A 375 13.10 -10.25 9.74
CA TYR A 375 13.26 -8.84 9.98
C TYR A 375 12.09 -8.30 10.81
N VAL A 376 12.43 -7.62 11.91
CA VAL A 376 11.49 -6.99 12.82
C VAL A 376 11.46 -5.48 12.54
N GLN A 377 10.26 -4.91 12.43
CA GLN A 377 10.08 -3.47 12.26
C GLN A 377 10.76 -2.71 13.41
N PRO A 378 11.71 -1.79 13.11
CA PRO A 378 12.49 -1.07 14.12
C PRO A 378 11.70 0.06 14.77
N THR A 379 12.20 0.54 15.90
CA THR A 379 11.77 1.84 16.45
C THR A 379 12.35 2.98 15.62
N VAL A 380 11.77 4.19 15.74
CA VAL A 380 12.33 5.41 15.12
C VAL A 380 13.76 5.66 15.61
N GLN A 381 14.03 5.43 16.91
CA GLN A 381 15.37 5.59 17.50
C GLN A 381 16.41 4.64 16.88
N ASP A 382 16.02 3.40 16.56
CA ASP A 382 16.92 2.44 15.93
C ASP A 382 17.24 2.83 14.48
N ILE A 383 16.25 3.36 13.75
CA ILE A 383 16.50 3.91 12.41
C ILE A 383 17.45 5.11 12.50
N MET A 384 17.26 6.01 13.46
CA MET A 384 18.13 7.19 13.65
C MET A 384 19.58 6.81 13.94
N LYS A 385 19.83 5.70 14.66
CA LYS A 385 21.20 5.17 14.87
C LYS A 385 21.84 4.69 13.57
N SER A 386 21.05 4.11 12.65
CA SER A 386 21.54 3.52 11.41
C SER A 386 21.63 4.51 10.25
N ARG A 387 20.81 5.57 10.24
CA ARG A 387 20.68 6.53 9.13
C ARG A 387 20.96 7.98 9.54
N ALA A 388 21.25 8.25 10.79
CA ALA A 388 21.87 9.43 11.41
C ALA A 388 21.23 10.81 11.29
N ILE A 389 20.24 11.09 10.48
CA ILE A 389 19.79 12.48 10.30
C ILE A 389 18.29 12.61 10.44
N ALA A 390 17.89 13.41 11.43
CA ALA A 390 16.53 13.87 11.55
C ALA A 390 16.10 14.67 10.31
N GLY A 391 14.99 14.27 9.69
CA GLY A 391 14.27 15.10 8.72
C GLY A 391 14.34 14.68 7.26
N PHE A 392 15.17 13.74 6.84
CA PHE A 392 15.24 13.36 5.43
C PHE A 392 15.64 11.90 5.22
N VAL A 393 14.75 10.97 5.60
CA VAL A 393 14.95 9.53 5.41
C VAL A 393 13.91 9.01 4.45
N GLN A 394 14.36 8.45 3.34
CA GLN A 394 13.52 7.60 2.51
C GLN A 394 13.28 6.28 3.26
N HIS A 395 12.20 5.54 3.00
CA HIS A 395 11.88 4.28 3.67
C HIS A 395 11.71 4.39 5.19
N HIS A 396 10.90 5.31 5.64
CA HIS A 396 10.54 5.38 7.05
C HIS A 396 9.66 4.19 7.43
N ASN A 397 10.25 3.16 8.03
CA ASN A 397 9.55 1.96 8.52
C ASN A 397 9.51 1.84 10.05
N GLY A 398 9.74 2.92 10.78
CA GLY A 398 9.66 2.93 12.25
C GLY A 398 8.26 2.62 12.77
N VAL A 399 8.20 2.01 13.95
CA VAL A 399 6.96 1.82 14.71
C VAL A 399 6.24 3.17 14.87
N PHE A 400 4.96 3.22 14.49
CA PHE A 400 4.17 4.44 14.50
C PHE A 400 3.10 4.41 15.61
N PRO A 401 3.17 5.31 16.61
CA PRO A 401 2.25 5.32 17.72
C PRO A 401 1.06 6.27 17.51
N TRP A 402 -0.11 5.89 18.10
CA TRP A 402 -1.25 6.76 18.30
C TRP A 402 -1.53 6.91 19.79
N SER A 403 -1.74 8.13 20.28
CA SER A 403 -2.19 8.40 21.63
C SER A 403 -3.71 8.42 21.70
N VAL A 404 -4.26 7.83 22.74
CA VAL A 404 -5.70 7.85 23.06
C VAL A 404 -5.85 8.59 24.38
N SER A 405 -6.61 9.69 24.39
CA SER A 405 -6.89 10.45 25.62
C SER A 405 -7.92 9.75 26.50
N ALA A 406 -8.08 10.19 27.75
CA ALA A 406 -9.17 9.72 28.62
C ALA A 406 -10.57 10.03 28.05
N GLY A 407 -10.69 11.05 27.19
CA GLY A 407 -11.92 11.39 26.45
C GLY A 407 -12.11 10.58 25.17
N GLY A 408 -11.20 9.65 24.85
CA GLY A 408 -11.25 8.77 23.69
C GLY A 408 -10.69 9.38 22.39
N GLU A 409 -10.24 10.64 22.37
CA GLU A 409 -9.67 11.26 21.17
C GLU A 409 -8.34 10.57 20.81
N VAL A 410 -8.19 10.23 19.52
CA VAL A 410 -6.99 9.59 18.98
C VAL A 410 -6.16 10.61 18.23
N ARG A 411 -4.87 10.69 18.54
CA ARG A 411 -3.93 11.66 17.94
C ARG A 411 -2.60 10.99 17.56
N ASN A 412 -1.91 11.59 16.60
CA ASN A 412 -0.53 11.25 16.30
C ASN A 412 0.36 11.48 17.54
N ALA A 413 1.15 10.48 17.90
CA ALA A 413 1.98 10.47 19.09
C ALA A 413 3.48 10.39 18.79
N ILE A 414 3.91 10.70 17.58
CA ILE A 414 5.35 10.89 17.27
C ILE A 414 5.86 12.09 18.09
N ALA A 415 6.85 11.85 18.94
CA ALA A 415 7.41 12.84 19.85
C ALA A 415 8.50 13.67 19.17
#